data_27bd5017d7cc24e6ac8d54920aa5530f
#
_entry.id   27bd5017d7cc24e6ac8d54920aa5530f
#
_cell.length_a   1.000
_cell.length_b   1.000
_cell.length_c   1.000
_cell.angle_alpha   90.00
_cell.angle_beta   90.00
_cell.angle_gamma   90.00
#
_symmetry.space_group_name_H-M   'P 1'
#
loop_
_entity.id
_entity.type
_entity.pdbx_description
1 polymer ?
#
loop_
_entity_poly.entity_id
_entity_poly.type
_entity_poly.pdbx_seq_one_letter_code
_entity_poly.pdbx_strand_id
1 'polypeptide(L)'
;MIHPDTELRFISPEVGYGVVAKKFIPKGTITWALDELDREFTPKQYHEMDETYKEIIEFYSFRNNLGNYVLCWDNARFVNHSFNSNCLTTAYDFEIAIRDIQPGEQLTDDYGYLNISEPFRGIDEGTKRKVVYPDDLLRYAPVWDKKLISGLQHFNDVEQPLKKFVKSSVLKKIDRIVKGESAMDSILTCYFNPEGNNRSLLEKVHANGVHVRK
;
A
#
# COMPACT_ATOMS: atom_id res chain seq x y z
N MET A 1 6.81 6.00 7.61
CA MET A 1 7.96 5.30 8.27
C MET A 1 7.89 3.81 8.04
N ILE A 2 8.97 3.22 7.53
CA ILE A 2 9.09 1.77 7.31
C ILE A 2 9.38 1.03 8.63
N HIS A 3 9.05 -0.27 8.70
CA HIS A 3 9.25 -1.11 9.87
C HIS A 3 10.74 -1.13 10.30
N PRO A 4 11.06 -0.97 11.61
CA PRO A 4 12.44 -0.81 12.10
C PRO A 4 13.32 -2.07 11.91
N ASP A 5 12.72 -3.25 11.84
CA ASP A 5 13.42 -4.51 11.60
C ASP A 5 13.61 -4.78 10.09
N THR A 6 13.81 -3.73 9.30
CA THR A 6 14.13 -3.81 7.87
C THR A 6 15.47 -3.14 7.57
N GLU A 7 16.03 -3.44 6.43
CA GLU A 7 17.23 -2.80 5.90
C GLU A 7 17.16 -2.64 4.38
N LEU A 8 17.89 -1.68 3.84
CA LEU A 8 18.06 -1.53 2.40
C LEU A 8 19.16 -2.49 1.93
N ARG A 9 18.87 -3.28 0.89
CA ARG A 9 19.81 -4.26 0.32
C ARG A 9 19.80 -4.20 -1.20
N PHE A 10 20.95 -4.36 -1.83
CA PHE A 10 21.02 -4.58 -3.27
C PHE A 10 20.49 -5.99 -3.59
N ILE A 11 19.51 -6.08 -4.49
CA ILE A 11 18.81 -7.33 -4.82
C ILE A 11 19.40 -7.95 -6.09
N SER A 12 19.36 -7.23 -7.19
CA SER A 12 19.93 -7.68 -8.48
C SER A 12 20.13 -6.47 -9.41
N PRO A 13 20.87 -6.63 -10.52
CA PRO A 13 21.00 -5.55 -11.51
C PRO A 13 19.66 -5.11 -12.12
N GLU A 14 18.68 -6.01 -12.25
CA GLU A 14 17.36 -5.72 -12.83
C GLU A 14 16.46 -4.98 -11.85
N VAL A 15 16.56 -5.28 -10.55
CA VAL A 15 15.69 -4.72 -9.49
C VAL A 15 16.33 -3.51 -8.83
N GLY A 16 17.66 -3.48 -8.71
CA GLY A 16 18.39 -2.50 -7.93
C GLY A 16 18.30 -2.81 -6.43
N TYR A 17 17.92 -1.81 -5.64
CA TYR A 17 17.77 -1.93 -4.18
C TYR A 17 16.36 -2.35 -3.80
N GLY A 18 16.24 -3.00 -2.64
CA GLY A 18 14.97 -3.39 -2.04
C GLY A 18 15.01 -3.35 -0.52
N VAL A 19 13.86 -3.30 0.10
CA VAL A 19 13.70 -3.37 1.56
C VAL A 19 13.61 -4.83 1.98
N VAL A 20 14.48 -5.27 2.88
CA VAL A 20 14.57 -6.66 3.32
C VAL A 20 14.35 -6.74 4.83
N ALA A 21 13.58 -7.74 5.27
CA ALA A 21 13.36 -8.01 6.68
C ALA A 21 14.66 -8.54 7.34
N LYS A 22 15.10 -7.89 8.42
CA LYS A 22 16.22 -8.38 9.26
C LYS A 22 15.78 -9.48 10.24
N LYS A 23 14.51 -9.40 10.66
CA LYS A 23 13.88 -10.33 11.58
C LYS A 23 12.55 -10.80 11.01
N PHE A 24 11.99 -11.82 11.62
CA PHE A 24 10.65 -12.30 11.33
C PHE A 24 9.61 -11.19 11.59
N ILE A 25 8.78 -10.89 10.59
CA ILE A 25 7.66 -9.94 10.68
C ILE A 25 6.39 -10.76 10.50
N PRO A 26 5.59 -10.94 11.56
CA PRO A 26 4.39 -11.75 11.48
C PRO A 26 3.28 -11.05 10.69
N LYS A 27 2.39 -11.84 10.11
CA LYS A 27 1.15 -11.37 9.49
C LYS A 27 0.36 -10.48 10.45
N GLY A 28 -0.17 -9.35 9.94
CA GLY A 28 -0.90 -8.36 10.71
C GLY A 28 -0.05 -7.24 11.31
N THR A 29 1.29 -7.33 11.19
CA THR A 29 2.20 -6.26 11.62
C THR A 29 2.13 -5.09 10.64
N ILE A 30 2.12 -3.85 11.16
CA ILE A 30 2.27 -2.64 10.35
C ILE A 30 3.68 -2.63 9.74
N THR A 31 3.76 -2.65 8.42
CA THR A 31 5.03 -2.63 7.67
C THR A 31 5.49 -1.23 7.30
N TRP A 32 4.54 -0.33 7.05
CA TRP A 32 4.76 1.10 6.84
C TRP A 32 3.60 1.90 7.41
N ALA A 33 3.87 3.13 7.85
CA ALA A 33 2.86 4.11 8.25
C ALA A 33 3.27 5.49 7.76
N LEU A 34 2.30 6.22 7.19
CA LEU A 34 2.49 7.62 6.82
C LEU A 34 2.86 8.44 8.06
N ASP A 35 3.89 9.26 7.96
CA ASP A 35 4.35 10.11 9.05
C ASP A 35 4.63 11.57 8.60
N GLU A 36 4.98 12.43 9.56
CA GLU A 36 5.16 13.86 9.32
C GLU A 36 6.39 14.22 8.46
N LEU A 37 7.30 13.29 8.21
CA LEU A 37 8.47 13.49 7.37
C LEU A 37 8.22 13.10 5.91
N ASP A 38 7.17 12.31 5.64
CA ASP A 38 6.75 12.01 4.28
C ASP A 38 6.26 13.30 3.59
N ARG A 39 6.66 13.50 2.36
CA ARG A 39 6.32 14.72 1.60
C ARG A 39 5.25 14.44 0.57
N GLU A 40 4.24 15.28 0.59
CA GLU A 40 3.13 15.23 -0.36
C GLU A 40 3.21 16.44 -1.31
N PHE A 41 3.14 16.17 -2.62
CA PHE A 41 3.16 17.18 -3.67
C PHE A 41 1.86 17.10 -4.46
N THR A 42 1.14 18.21 -4.53
CA THR A 42 -0.07 18.31 -5.38
C THR A 42 0.29 18.20 -6.86
N PRO A 43 -0.65 17.80 -7.74
CA PRO A 43 -0.40 17.81 -9.19
C PRO A 43 0.10 19.15 -9.71
N LYS A 44 -0.39 20.27 -9.16
CA LYS A 44 0.09 21.61 -9.52
C LYS A 44 1.56 21.80 -9.17
N GLN A 45 1.95 21.48 -7.92
CA GLN A 45 3.36 21.58 -7.50
C GLN A 45 4.26 20.69 -8.35
N TYR A 46 3.83 19.46 -8.65
CA TYR A 46 4.57 18.56 -9.53
C TYR A 46 4.76 19.17 -10.93
N HIS A 47 3.73 19.74 -11.55
CA HIS A 47 3.84 20.36 -12.88
C HIS A 47 4.78 21.56 -12.91
N GLU A 48 4.89 22.30 -11.81
CA GLU A 48 5.76 23.48 -11.65
C GLU A 48 7.22 23.13 -11.30
N MET A 49 7.54 21.84 -11.06
CA MET A 49 8.89 21.37 -10.75
C MET A 49 9.80 21.35 -11.97
N ASP A 50 11.11 21.46 -11.71
CA ASP A 50 12.16 21.14 -12.69
C ASP A 50 12.09 19.65 -13.09
N GLU A 51 12.45 19.33 -14.34
CA GLU A 51 12.36 17.96 -14.88
C GLU A 51 13.18 16.95 -14.04
N THR A 52 14.34 17.38 -13.52
CA THR A 52 15.16 16.52 -12.64
C THR A 52 14.41 16.08 -11.40
N TYR A 53 13.61 16.96 -10.80
CA TYR A 53 12.78 16.60 -9.64
C TYR A 53 11.58 15.73 -10.04
N LYS A 54 10.99 15.98 -11.21
CA LYS A 54 9.89 15.15 -11.73
C LYS A 54 10.31 13.69 -11.89
N GLU A 55 11.50 13.45 -12.48
CA GLU A 55 12.07 12.10 -12.63
C GLU A 55 12.21 11.39 -11.27
N ILE A 56 12.68 12.10 -10.23
CA ILE A 56 12.80 11.56 -8.86
C ILE A 56 11.42 11.23 -8.28
N ILE A 57 10.46 12.16 -8.42
CA ILE A 57 9.11 11.98 -7.90
C ILE A 57 8.39 10.82 -8.61
N GLU A 58 8.48 10.72 -9.93
CA GLU A 58 7.88 9.62 -10.69
C GLU A 58 8.45 8.26 -10.30
N PHE A 59 9.73 8.21 -10.00
CA PHE A 59 10.40 6.94 -9.69
C PHE A 59 10.18 6.47 -8.25
N TYR A 60 10.14 7.41 -7.28
CA TYR A 60 10.18 7.09 -5.84
C TYR A 60 8.90 7.41 -5.07
N SER A 61 7.87 7.95 -5.70
CA SER A 61 6.62 8.25 -5.03
C SER A 61 5.46 7.40 -5.54
N PHE A 62 4.41 7.32 -4.74
CA PHE A 62 3.12 6.82 -5.18
C PHE A 62 2.09 7.95 -5.21
N ARG A 63 0.94 7.76 -5.85
CA ARG A 63 -0.15 8.72 -5.82
C ARG A 63 -1.23 8.28 -4.85
N ASN A 64 -1.69 9.22 -4.00
CA ASN A 64 -2.84 8.98 -3.15
C ASN A 64 -4.16 9.21 -3.91
N ASN A 65 -5.30 9.04 -3.24
CA ASN A 65 -6.64 9.20 -3.83
C ASN A 65 -7.00 10.64 -4.24
N LEU A 66 -6.19 11.63 -3.88
CA LEU A 66 -6.30 13.02 -4.34
C LEU A 66 -5.44 13.28 -5.58
N GLY A 67 -4.67 12.29 -6.03
CA GLY A 67 -3.69 12.42 -7.11
C GLY A 67 -2.40 13.10 -6.70
N ASN A 68 -2.19 13.36 -5.40
CA ASN A 68 -0.95 13.92 -4.89
C ASN A 68 0.13 12.84 -4.88
N TYR A 69 1.36 13.24 -5.20
CA TYR A 69 2.54 12.38 -5.13
C TYR A 69 3.06 12.35 -3.70
N VAL A 70 3.17 11.17 -3.13
CA VAL A 70 3.68 10.95 -1.76
C VAL A 70 5.06 10.34 -1.85
N LEU A 71 6.07 11.10 -1.44
CA LEU A 71 7.47 10.68 -1.38
C LEU A 71 7.81 10.27 0.04
N CYS A 72 8.04 8.99 0.26
CA CYS A 72 8.55 8.49 1.54
C CYS A 72 9.97 9.00 1.77
N TRP A 73 10.21 9.55 2.95
CA TRP A 73 11.51 10.11 3.30
C TRP A 73 12.57 9.04 3.60
N ASP A 74 12.13 7.86 4.04
CA ASP A 74 12.99 6.75 4.45
C ASP A 74 13.09 5.64 3.37
N ASN A 75 13.51 4.45 3.76
CA ASN A 75 13.70 3.33 2.83
C ASN A 75 12.39 2.77 2.27
N ALA A 76 11.21 3.19 2.73
CA ALA A 76 9.93 2.72 2.18
C ALA A 76 9.83 2.95 0.67
N ARG A 77 10.45 4.03 0.15
CA ARG A 77 10.51 4.32 -1.29
C ARG A 77 11.25 3.28 -2.15
N PHE A 78 11.90 2.30 -1.53
CA PHE A 78 12.60 1.18 -2.19
C PHE A 78 11.86 -0.15 -2.04
N VAL A 79 10.62 -0.15 -1.55
CA VAL A 79 9.78 -1.35 -1.54
C VAL A 79 9.42 -1.69 -2.97
N ASN A 80 9.79 -2.89 -3.43
CA ASN A 80 9.65 -3.31 -4.81
C ASN A 80 8.27 -3.93 -5.10
N HIS A 81 7.93 -3.98 -6.40
CA HIS A 81 6.73 -4.64 -6.87
C HIS A 81 6.82 -6.16 -6.79
N SER A 82 5.70 -6.80 -6.41
CA SER A 82 5.45 -8.22 -6.63
C SER A 82 3.95 -8.48 -6.82
N PHE A 83 3.59 -9.33 -7.79
CA PHE A 83 2.21 -9.83 -7.92
C PHE A 83 1.82 -10.79 -6.80
N ASN A 84 2.81 -11.31 -6.07
CA ASN A 84 2.66 -12.13 -4.86
C ASN A 84 3.17 -11.36 -3.63
N SER A 85 2.82 -10.08 -3.53
CA SER A 85 3.26 -9.19 -2.46
C SER A 85 2.97 -9.74 -1.06
N ASN A 86 3.81 -9.35 -0.11
CA ASN A 86 3.66 -9.68 1.31
C ASN A 86 3.18 -8.50 2.16
N CYS A 87 3.25 -7.30 1.63
CA CYS A 87 2.66 -6.09 2.21
C CYS A 87 1.45 -5.64 1.39
N LEU A 88 0.58 -4.87 2.01
CA LEU A 88 -0.59 -4.32 1.35
C LEU A 88 -1.05 -3.06 2.08
N THR A 89 -1.24 -1.97 1.31
CA THR A 89 -1.75 -0.71 1.85
C THR A 89 -3.19 -0.84 2.30
N THR A 90 -3.58 -0.03 3.26
CA THR A 90 -4.94 0.04 3.79
C THR A 90 -5.60 1.37 3.41
N ALA A 91 -6.90 1.50 3.68
CA ALA A 91 -7.63 2.76 3.59
C ALA A 91 -7.28 3.77 4.72
N TYR A 92 -6.22 3.52 5.49
CA TYR A 92 -5.97 4.19 6.78
C TYR A 92 -4.56 4.78 6.93
N ASP A 93 -3.90 5.08 5.82
CA ASP A 93 -2.55 5.66 5.77
C ASP A 93 -1.47 4.77 6.42
N PHE A 94 -1.63 3.45 6.36
CA PHE A 94 -0.60 2.48 6.72
C PHE A 94 -0.72 1.18 5.92
N GLU A 95 0.35 0.41 5.88
CA GLU A 95 0.42 -0.92 5.28
C GLU A 95 0.60 -1.99 6.32
N ILE A 96 0.15 -3.21 6.01
CA ILE A 96 0.33 -4.39 6.87
C ILE A 96 0.92 -5.56 6.11
N ALA A 97 1.62 -6.42 6.84
CA ALA A 97 1.98 -7.74 6.37
C ALA A 97 0.72 -8.61 6.22
N ILE A 98 0.42 -9.06 5.01
CA ILE A 98 -0.74 -9.94 4.71
C ILE A 98 -0.39 -11.42 4.81
N ARG A 99 0.86 -11.75 5.02
CA ARG A 99 1.42 -13.04 5.38
C ARG A 99 2.68 -12.85 6.22
N ASP A 100 3.19 -13.90 6.80
CA ASP A 100 4.48 -13.88 7.49
C ASP A 100 5.60 -13.53 6.51
N ILE A 101 6.56 -12.71 6.97
CA ILE A 101 7.75 -12.30 6.22
C ILE A 101 8.97 -12.83 6.97
N GLN A 102 9.76 -13.68 6.29
CA GLN A 102 10.92 -14.33 6.89
C GLN A 102 12.15 -13.40 6.89
N PRO A 103 13.08 -13.58 7.82
CA PRO A 103 14.37 -12.87 7.75
C PRO A 103 15.05 -13.12 6.41
N GLY A 104 15.53 -12.06 5.78
CA GLY A 104 16.13 -12.10 4.44
C GLY A 104 15.15 -11.98 3.29
N GLU A 105 13.85 -12.02 3.54
CA GLU A 105 12.81 -11.83 2.53
C GLU A 105 12.59 -10.33 2.26
N GLN A 106 12.37 -9.95 0.99
CA GLN A 106 11.99 -8.59 0.65
C GLN A 106 10.57 -8.27 1.12
N LEU A 107 10.35 -7.06 1.64
CA LEU A 107 9.03 -6.46 1.70
C LEU A 107 8.66 -6.05 0.27
N THR A 108 7.47 -6.42 -0.16
CA THR A 108 7.00 -6.15 -1.53
C THR A 108 5.55 -5.73 -1.55
N ASP A 109 5.22 -4.83 -2.47
CA ASP A 109 3.90 -4.30 -2.72
C ASP A 109 3.39 -4.66 -4.10
N ASP A 110 2.07 -4.69 -4.26
CA ASP A 110 1.47 -4.75 -5.59
C ASP A 110 1.21 -3.31 -6.09
N TYR A 111 2.03 -2.83 -7.03
CA TYR A 111 1.93 -1.45 -7.53
C TYR A 111 0.57 -1.12 -8.19
N GLY A 112 -0.30 -2.11 -8.39
CA GLY A 112 -1.65 -1.91 -8.90
C GLY A 112 -2.55 -1.07 -7.99
N TYR A 113 -2.19 -0.85 -6.72
CA TYR A 113 -2.91 0.05 -5.82
C TYR A 113 -2.21 1.40 -5.59
N LEU A 114 -1.09 1.66 -6.26
CA LEU A 114 -0.32 2.89 -6.09
C LEU A 114 -0.71 4.01 -7.08
N ASN A 115 -1.81 3.83 -7.82
CA ASN A 115 -2.30 4.79 -8.82
C ASN A 115 -1.24 5.18 -9.86
N ILE A 116 -0.54 4.18 -10.42
CA ILE A 116 0.44 4.39 -11.49
C ILE A 116 -0.20 5.08 -12.69
N SER A 117 0.57 5.86 -13.46
CA SER A 117 0.08 6.58 -14.64
C SER A 117 0.07 5.75 -15.91
N GLU A 118 1.06 4.86 -16.07
CA GLU A 118 1.26 4.05 -17.25
C GLU A 118 1.34 2.57 -16.89
N PRO A 119 0.88 1.66 -17.77
CA PRO A 119 1.04 0.23 -17.56
C PRO A 119 2.52 -0.16 -17.42
N PHE A 120 2.80 -1.03 -16.49
CA PHE A 120 4.15 -1.51 -16.20
C PHE A 120 4.17 -3.04 -16.21
N ARG A 121 5.16 -3.63 -16.89
CA ARG A 121 5.35 -5.06 -16.89
C ARG A 121 6.29 -5.47 -15.75
N GLY A 122 5.77 -6.23 -14.78
CA GLY A 122 6.56 -6.78 -13.68
C GLY A 122 7.45 -7.95 -14.11
N ILE A 123 8.38 -8.32 -13.24
CA ILE A 123 9.19 -9.54 -13.38
C ILE A 123 8.26 -10.75 -13.37
N ASP A 124 8.58 -11.76 -14.16
CA ASP A 124 7.78 -12.99 -14.23
C ASP A 124 8.01 -13.87 -12.98
N GLU A 125 7.05 -13.84 -12.07
CA GLU A 125 7.04 -14.64 -10.83
C GLU A 125 6.21 -15.94 -10.97
N GLY A 126 5.89 -16.37 -12.19
CA GLY A 126 5.01 -17.52 -12.43
C GLY A 126 3.53 -17.25 -12.17
N THR A 127 3.14 -16.04 -11.82
CA THR A 127 1.74 -15.63 -11.60
C THR A 127 1.00 -15.47 -12.93
N LYS A 128 -0.34 -15.50 -12.89
CA LYS A 128 -1.16 -15.24 -14.11
C LYS A 128 -1.06 -13.78 -14.55
N ARG A 129 -0.97 -12.86 -13.61
CA ARG A 129 -0.84 -11.43 -13.86
C ARG A 129 0.61 -11.12 -14.16
N LYS A 130 0.87 -10.36 -15.23
CA LYS A 130 2.21 -10.00 -15.71
C LYS A 130 2.39 -8.50 -15.93
N VAL A 131 1.28 -7.77 -15.89
CA VAL A 131 1.23 -6.33 -16.12
C VAL A 131 0.40 -5.68 -15.03
N VAL A 132 0.87 -4.56 -14.52
CA VAL A 132 0.15 -3.67 -13.65
C VAL A 132 -0.50 -2.60 -14.52
N TYR A 133 -1.78 -2.29 -14.26
CA TYR A 133 -2.52 -1.26 -14.98
C TYR A 133 -2.99 -0.15 -14.03
N PRO A 134 -3.17 1.08 -14.53
CA PRO A 134 -3.65 2.20 -13.71
C PRO A 134 -5.02 1.97 -13.05
N ASP A 135 -5.84 1.10 -13.64
CA ASP A 135 -7.18 0.75 -13.14
C ASP A 135 -7.24 -0.56 -12.33
N ASP A 136 -6.09 -1.09 -11.92
CA ASP A 136 -6.04 -2.36 -11.17
C ASP A 136 -6.75 -2.30 -9.82
N LEU A 137 -6.77 -1.13 -9.16
CA LEU A 137 -7.59 -0.94 -7.95
C LEU A 137 -9.08 -1.25 -8.19
N LEU A 138 -9.62 -0.84 -9.35
CA LEU A 138 -11.02 -1.13 -9.70
C LEU A 138 -11.27 -2.61 -9.93
N ARG A 139 -10.26 -3.36 -10.38
CA ARG A 139 -10.36 -4.78 -10.73
C ARG A 139 -10.10 -5.70 -9.55
N TYR A 140 -9.11 -5.36 -8.72
CA TYR A 140 -8.58 -6.28 -7.69
C TYR A 140 -8.91 -5.88 -6.25
N ALA A 141 -9.52 -4.71 -6.00
CA ALA A 141 -9.89 -4.30 -4.64
C ALA A 141 -10.64 -5.40 -3.84
N PRO A 142 -11.61 -6.14 -4.39
CA PRO A 142 -12.27 -7.21 -3.61
C PRO A 142 -11.33 -8.35 -3.20
N VAL A 143 -10.27 -8.60 -3.97
CA VAL A 143 -9.26 -9.62 -3.64
C VAL A 143 -8.33 -9.10 -2.56
N TRP A 144 -7.88 -7.85 -2.68
CA TRP A 144 -7.01 -7.21 -1.70
C TRP A 144 -7.74 -6.97 -0.37
N ASP A 145 -9.00 -6.55 -0.39
CA ASP A 145 -9.82 -6.38 0.82
C ASP A 145 -9.92 -7.69 1.64
N LYS A 146 -10.09 -8.84 0.97
CA LYS A 146 -10.09 -10.14 1.66
C LYS A 146 -8.75 -10.42 2.34
N LYS A 147 -7.63 -10.10 1.68
CA LYS A 147 -6.28 -10.26 2.25
C LYS A 147 -6.08 -9.32 3.43
N LEU A 148 -6.53 -8.05 3.31
CA LEU A 148 -6.45 -7.04 4.38
C LEU A 148 -7.27 -7.46 5.60
N ILE A 149 -8.53 -7.88 5.43
CA ILE A 149 -9.36 -8.38 6.52
C ILE A 149 -8.65 -9.54 7.23
N SER A 150 -8.11 -10.49 6.46
CA SER A 150 -7.36 -11.61 7.01
C SER A 150 -6.07 -11.20 7.74
N GLY A 151 -5.40 -10.14 7.28
CA GLY A 151 -4.23 -9.57 7.96
C GLY A 151 -4.63 -8.86 9.25
N LEU A 152 -5.63 -7.99 9.20
CA LEU A 152 -6.12 -7.21 10.34
C LEU A 152 -6.63 -8.08 11.50
N GLN A 153 -7.13 -9.29 11.24
CA GLN A 153 -7.52 -10.23 12.31
C GLN A 153 -6.37 -10.56 13.27
N HIS A 154 -5.11 -10.46 12.81
CA HIS A 154 -3.91 -10.69 13.64
C HIS A 154 -3.33 -9.40 14.22
N PHE A 155 -3.92 -8.23 13.94
CA PHE A 155 -3.36 -6.92 14.30
C PHE A 155 -3.09 -6.76 15.80
N ASN A 156 -3.95 -7.30 16.66
CA ASN A 156 -3.82 -7.22 18.10
C ASN A 156 -3.01 -8.37 18.71
N ASP A 157 -2.64 -9.39 17.92
CA ASP A 157 -1.92 -10.57 18.37
C ASP A 157 -0.40 -10.43 18.21
N VAL A 158 0.05 -9.36 17.51
CA VAL A 158 1.45 -9.14 17.18
C VAL A 158 1.96 -7.80 17.70
N GLU A 159 3.27 -7.68 17.88
CA GLU A 159 3.90 -6.41 18.23
C GLU A 159 3.76 -5.41 17.08
N GLN A 160 3.45 -4.15 17.41
CA GLN A 160 3.19 -3.08 16.47
C GLN A 160 4.16 -1.89 16.66
N PRO A 161 5.42 -1.98 16.21
CA PRO A 161 6.43 -0.92 16.42
C PRO A 161 6.04 0.43 15.85
N LEU A 162 5.23 0.43 14.78
CA LEU A 162 4.77 1.64 14.08
C LEU A 162 3.43 2.18 14.58
N LYS A 163 2.78 1.53 15.54
CA LYS A 163 1.46 1.92 16.07
C LYS A 163 1.38 3.39 16.49
N LYS A 164 2.47 3.95 17.00
CA LYS A 164 2.56 5.35 17.44
C LYS A 164 2.38 6.37 16.32
N PHE A 165 2.60 6.00 15.06
CA PHE A 165 2.40 6.86 13.89
C PHE A 165 0.96 6.81 13.34
N VAL A 166 0.18 5.82 13.75
CA VAL A 166 -1.22 5.70 13.33
C VAL A 166 -2.13 6.53 14.23
N LYS A 167 -3.01 7.33 13.62
CA LYS A 167 -3.97 8.19 14.34
C LYS A 167 -4.82 7.38 15.33
N SER A 168 -5.02 7.89 16.54
CA SER A 168 -5.80 7.20 17.58
C SER A 168 -7.23 6.86 17.15
N SER A 169 -7.86 7.69 16.30
CA SER A 169 -9.19 7.41 15.74
C SER A 169 -9.18 6.19 14.82
N VAL A 170 -8.11 6.02 14.03
CA VAL A 170 -7.91 4.86 13.16
C VAL A 170 -7.69 3.60 13.99
N LEU A 171 -6.84 3.66 15.01
CA LEU A 171 -6.60 2.51 15.90
C LEU A 171 -7.89 2.03 16.58
N LYS A 172 -8.76 2.95 17.02
CA LYS A 172 -10.09 2.62 17.55
C LYS A 172 -10.97 1.95 16.48
N LYS A 173 -10.90 2.40 15.25
CA LYS A 173 -11.63 1.79 14.13
C LYS A 173 -11.13 0.38 13.84
N ILE A 174 -9.80 0.18 13.76
CA ILE A 174 -9.19 -1.14 13.57
C ILE A 174 -9.60 -2.10 14.68
N ASP A 175 -9.57 -1.67 15.95
CA ASP A 175 -10.02 -2.50 17.07
C ASP A 175 -11.48 -2.96 16.92
N ARG A 176 -12.38 -2.08 16.47
CA ARG A 176 -13.78 -2.43 16.18
C ARG A 176 -13.91 -3.40 14.98
N ILE A 177 -13.07 -3.22 13.94
CA ILE A 177 -13.04 -4.13 12.78
C ILE A 177 -12.61 -5.53 13.22
N VAL A 178 -11.52 -5.63 14.00
CA VAL A 178 -11.00 -6.90 14.54
C VAL A 178 -12.05 -7.61 15.39
N LYS A 179 -12.83 -6.86 16.18
CA LYS A 179 -13.94 -7.39 16.99
C LYS A 179 -15.20 -7.74 16.18
N GLY A 180 -15.23 -7.44 14.89
CA GLY A 180 -16.42 -7.64 14.05
C GLY A 180 -17.55 -6.63 14.29
N GLU A 181 -17.28 -5.53 15.00
CA GLU A 181 -18.24 -4.47 15.34
C GLU A 181 -18.37 -3.39 14.24
N SER A 182 -17.44 -3.37 13.29
CA SER A 182 -17.42 -2.43 12.17
C SER A 182 -16.86 -3.10 10.91
N ALA A 183 -17.38 -2.72 9.75
CA ALA A 183 -16.78 -3.11 8.48
C ALA A 183 -15.46 -2.34 8.25
N MET A 184 -14.52 -2.96 7.58
CA MET A 184 -13.32 -2.32 7.06
C MET A 184 -13.67 -1.47 5.83
N ASP A 185 -13.08 -0.28 5.73
CA ASP A 185 -13.16 0.47 4.49
C ASP A 185 -12.34 -0.24 3.40
N SER A 186 -12.90 -0.32 2.20
CA SER A 186 -12.22 -0.95 1.08
C SER A 186 -10.98 -0.16 0.67
N ILE A 187 -9.92 -0.88 0.27
CA ILE A 187 -8.73 -0.31 -0.37
C ILE A 187 -9.10 0.52 -1.62
N LEU A 188 -10.27 0.27 -2.21
CA LEU A 188 -10.78 1.05 -3.34
C LEU A 188 -10.89 2.55 -3.01
N THR A 189 -11.03 2.93 -1.74
CA THR A 189 -11.01 4.35 -1.32
C THR A 189 -9.67 5.04 -1.59
N CYS A 190 -8.59 4.28 -1.82
CA CYS A 190 -7.29 4.79 -2.22
C CYS A 190 -7.21 5.12 -3.72
N TYR A 191 -8.22 4.76 -4.53
CA TYR A 191 -8.21 4.99 -5.97
C TYR A 191 -8.26 6.49 -6.29
N PHE A 192 -7.34 6.93 -7.15
CA PHE A 192 -7.36 8.24 -7.76
C PHE A 192 -8.06 8.15 -9.12
N ASN A 193 -9.16 8.89 -9.27
CA ASN A 193 -9.83 9.03 -10.54
C ASN A 193 -9.39 10.33 -11.24
N PRO A 194 -8.60 10.27 -12.32
CA PRO A 194 -8.14 11.47 -13.03
C PRO A 194 -9.28 12.28 -13.66
N GLU A 195 -10.45 11.66 -13.90
CA GLU A 195 -11.65 12.33 -14.43
C GLU A 195 -12.46 13.09 -13.37
N GLY A 196 -12.04 13.09 -12.11
CA GLY A 196 -12.49 14.01 -11.07
C GLY A 196 -13.79 13.64 -10.35
N ASN A 197 -14.32 12.41 -10.47
CA ASN A 197 -15.56 12.03 -9.78
C ASN A 197 -15.45 10.71 -8.99
N ASN A 198 -14.65 10.72 -7.92
CA ASN A 198 -14.55 9.56 -7.01
C ASN A 198 -15.88 9.24 -6.32
N ARG A 199 -16.76 10.22 -6.11
CA ARG A 199 -18.01 10.04 -5.39
C ARG A 199 -18.98 9.08 -6.08
N SER A 200 -19.10 9.18 -7.42
CA SER A 200 -19.99 8.30 -8.20
C SER A 200 -19.45 6.85 -8.31
N LEU A 201 -18.13 6.66 -8.25
CA LEU A 201 -17.49 5.33 -8.24
C LEU A 201 -17.68 4.64 -6.89
N LEU A 202 -17.51 5.36 -5.79
CA LEU A 202 -17.71 4.84 -4.44
C LEU A 202 -19.19 4.50 -4.19
N GLU A 203 -20.12 5.31 -4.68
CA GLU A 203 -21.57 5.03 -4.59
C GLU A 203 -21.95 3.76 -5.37
N LYS A 204 -21.38 3.53 -6.55
CA LYS A 204 -21.61 2.31 -7.34
C LYS A 204 -21.04 1.06 -6.65
N VAL A 205 -19.92 1.17 -5.97
CA VAL A 205 -19.31 0.06 -5.23
C VAL A 205 -20.09 -0.25 -3.97
N HIS A 206 -20.59 0.76 -3.26
CA HIS A 206 -21.48 0.55 -2.10
C HIS A 206 -22.87 -0.01 -2.51
N ALA A 207 -23.39 0.36 -3.67
CA ALA A 207 -24.65 -0.17 -4.19
C ALA A 207 -24.54 -1.63 -4.63
N ASN A 208 -23.36 -2.08 -5.08
CA ASN A 208 -23.08 -3.47 -5.47
C ASN A 208 -22.55 -4.32 -4.31
N GLY A 209 -22.78 -3.92 -3.06
CA GLY A 209 -22.28 -4.41 -1.81
C GLY A 209 -21.87 -5.89 -1.84
N VAL A 210 -20.59 -6.16 -1.60
CA VAL A 210 -20.10 -7.51 -1.32
C VAL A 210 -20.63 -7.90 0.06
N HIS A 211 -21.80 -8.51 0.08
CA HIS A 211 -22.28 -9.24 1.25
C HIS A 211 -21.37 -10.45 1.47
N VAL A 212 -20.50 -10.35 2.46
CA VAL A 212 -19.82 -11.53 3.01
C VAL A 212 -20.90 -12.35 3.72
N ARG A 213 -21.40 -13.39 3.06
CA ARG A 213 -22.18 -14.43 3.74
C ARG A 213 -21.24 -15.17 4.69
N LYS A 214 -21.70 -15.32 5.93
CA LYS A 214 -21.11 -16.13 7.00
C LYS A 214 -20.80 -17.54 6.53
#